data_77c79fe884373282be96be4725182b4e
#
_entry.id   77c79fe884373282be96be4725182b4e
#
_cell.length_a   1.000
_cell.length_b   1.000
_cell.length_c   1.000
_cell.angle_alpha   90.00
_cell.angle_beta   90.00
_cell.angle_gamma   90.00
#
_symmetry.space_group_name_H-M   'P 1'
#
loop_
_entity.id
_entity.type
_entity.pdbx_description
1 polymer ?
#
loop_
_entity_poly.entity_id
_entity_poly.type
_entity_poly.pdbx_seq_one_letter_code
_entity_poly.pdbx_strand_id
1 'polypeptide(L)'
;MAGEAGGRGGRGGSDYGKQLLEKRKIRFTYGLAEKQLSNYAAEAFKAKDPSSELNKALEMRADSVVYRATLAPTRRAARQAVSHGHILINGIRTTRPSHRIKVGDTITIREGSRTSPLFAGLADKENGRSIPKWLDVDMGLLTVKVTAEPQYSPAETSLDYPTLFEFYSR
;
A
#
# COMPACT_ATOMS: atom_id res chain seq x y z
N MET A 1 -18.91 -37.80 -18.93
CA MET A 1 -19.33 -36.70 -19.81
C MET A 1 -19.47 -35.37 -19.09
N ALA A 2 -20.19 -35.34 -18.01
CA ALA A 2 -20.33 -34.13 -17.25
C ALA A 2 -18.99 -33.59 -16.74
N GLY A 3 -18.06 -34.47 -16.43
CA GLY A 3 -16.74 -34.06 -15.95
C GLY A 3 -15.88 -33.36 -16.99
N GLU A 4 -16.01 -33.74 -18.24
CA GLU A 4 -15.24 -33.12 -19.31
C GLU A 4 -15.71 -31.70 -19.59
N ALA A 5 -17.00 -31.50 -19.62
CA ALA A 5 -17.59 -30.19 -19.86
C ALA A 5 -17.22 -29.23 -18.69
N GLY A 6 -17.25 -29.73 -17.47
CA GLY A 6 -16.84 -28.98 -16.30
C GLY A 6 -15.35 -28.60 -16.35
N GLY A 7 -14.53 -29.53 -16.84
CA GLY A 7 -13.09 -29.29 -16.94
C GLY A 7 -12.73 -28.17 -17.91
N ARG A 8 -13.39 -28.13 -19.04
CA ARG A 8 -13.15 -27.10 -20.05
C ARG A 8 -13.59 -25.72 -19.59
N GLY A 9 -14.77 -25.63 -19.04
CA GLY A 9 -15.28 -24.39 -18.46
C GLY A 9 -14.41 -23.94 -17.31
N GLY A 10 -13.92 -24.90 -16.51
CA GLY A 10 -13.05 -24.61 -15.39
C GLY A 10 -11.70 -24.03 -15.79
N ARG A 11 -11.12 -24.46 -16.92
CA ARG A 11 -9.82 -23.97 -17.36
C ARG A 11 -9.88 -22.48 -17.76
N GLY A 12 -10.82 -22.07 -18.60
CA GLY A 12 -11.01 -20.67 -18.95
C GLY A 12 -11.44 -19.83 -17.75
N GLY A 13 -12.35 -20.37 -16.94
CA GLY A 13 -12.77 -19.75 -15.69
C GLY A 13 -11.65 -19.67 -14.68
N SER A 14 -10.72 -20.65 -14.67
CA SER A 14 -9.57 -20.66 -13.75
C SER A 14 -8.62 -19.50 -14.01
N ASP A 15 -8.29 -19.22 -15.27
CA ASP A 15 -7.40 -18.11 -15.60
C ASP A 15 -8.04 -16.76 -15.22
N TYR A 16 -9.28 -16.56 -15.65
CA TYR A 16 -10.03 -15.36 -15.24
C TYR A 16 -10.21 -15.31 -13.73
N GLY A 17 -10.53 -16.44 -13.12
CA GLY A 17 -10.72 -16.54 -11.68
C GLY A 17 -9.46 -16.17 -10.90
N LYS A 18 -8.29 -16.62 -11.34
CA LYS A 18 -7.01 -16.25 -10.74
C LYS A 18 -6.75 -14.76 -10.84
N GLN A 19 -6.98 -14.19 -12.01
CA GLN A 19 -6.82 -12.76 -12.24
C GLN A 19 -7.77 -11.94 -11.38
N LEU A 20 -9.02 -12.37 -11.29
CA LEU A 20 -10.03 -11.69 -10.46
C LEU A 20 -9.68 -11.77 -8.97
N LEU A 21 -9.23 -12.92 -8.50
CA LEU A 21 -8.80 -13.11 -7.11
C LEU A 21 -7.61 -12.21 -6.78
N GLU A 22 -6.64 -12.13 -7.68
CA GLU A 22 -5.47 -11.27 -7.47
C GLU A 22 -5.86 -9.80 -7.44
N LYS A 23 -6.75 -9.38 -8.34
CA LYS A 23 -7.29 -8.01 -8.32
C LYS A 23 -7.94 -7.69 -6.97
N ARG A 24 -8.78 -8.59 -6.47
CA ARG A 24 -9.45 -8.42 -5.18
C ARG A 24 -8.46 -8.36 -4.03
N LYS A 25 -7.47 -9.23 -4.06
CA LYS A 25 -6.43 -9.30 -3.04
C LYS A 25 -5.64 -7.99 -2.96
N ILE A 26 -5.21 -7.46 -4.10
CA ILE A 26 -4.47 -6.20 -4.16
C ILE A 26 -5.36 -5.05 -3.69
N ARG A 27 -6.60 -5.00 -4.17
CA ARG A 27 -7.55 -3.97 -3.77
C ARG A 27 -7.80 -3.96 -2.27
N PHE A 28 -8.02 -5.14 -1.68
CA PHE A 28 -8.24 -5.25 -0.23
C PHE A 28 -6.99 -4.91 0.57
N THR A 29 -5.83 -5.34 0.10
CA THR A 29 -4.57 -5.07 0.80
C THR A 29 -4.35 -3.57 0.99
N TYR A 30 -4.58 -2.78 -0.06
CA TYR A 30 -4.37 -1.33 0.00
C TYR A 30 -5.64 -0.53 0.31
N GLY A 31 -6.77 -1.19 0.46
CA GLY A 31 -8.02 -0.52 0.80
C GLY A 31 -8.56 0.38 -0.31
N LEU A 32 -8.41 -0.04 -1.56
CA LEU A 32 -8.76 0.76 -2.72
C LEU A 32 -10.17 0.45 -3.24
N ALA A 33 -10.83 1.47 -3.81
CA ALA A 33 -11.98 1.26 -4.66
C ALA A 33 -11.51 0.70 -6.02
N GLU A 34 -12.42 0.01 -6.72
CA GLU A 34 -12.10 -0.60 -8.02
C GLU A 34 -11.56 0.43 -9.02
N LYS A 35 -12.18 1.59 -9.09
CA LYS A 35 -11.75 2.64 -10.02
C LYS A 35 -10.37 3.17 -9.69
N GLN A 36 -10.04 3.29 -8.40
CA GLN A 36 -8.71 3.73 -7.98
C GLN A 36 -7.64 2.74 -8.44
N LEU A 37 -7.86 1.44 -8.21
CA LEU A 37 -6.89 0.42 -8.63
C LEU A 37 -6.76 0.38 -10.16
N SER A 38 -7.87 0.44 -10.88
CA SER A 38 -7.86 0.50 -12.34
C SER A 38 -7.04 1.68 -12.85
N ASN A 39 -7.19 2.85 -12.23
CA ASN A 39 -6.43 4.05 -12.61
C ASN A 39 -4.93 3.89 -12.33
N TYR A 40 -4.57 3.33 -11.17
CA TYR A 40 -3.17 3.05 -10.85
C TYR A 40 -2.55 2.07 -11.85
N ALA A 41 -3.28 1.01 -12.19
CA ALA A 41 -2.80 0.00 -13.15
C ALA A 41 -2.63 0.62 -14.56
N ALA A 42 -3.58 1.42 -15.00
CA ALA A 42 -3.51 2.07 -16.30
C ALA A 42 -2.31 3.00 -16.41
N GLU A 43 -2.04 3.77 -15.37
CA GLU A 43 -0.90 4.68 -15.34
C GLU A 43 0.43 3.91 -15.30
N ALA A 44 0.49 2.88 -14.47
CA ALA A 44 1.70 2.06 -14.33
C ALA A 44 2.04 1.29 -15.61
N PHE A 45 1.02 0.90 -16.37
CA PHE A 45 1.20 0.13 -17.60
C PHE A 45 2.00 0.90 -18.65
N LYS A 46 2.03 2.22 -18.58
CA LYS A 46 2.80 3.07 -19.50
C LYS A 46 4.29 3.07 -19.20
N ALA A 47 4.71 2.60 -18.03
CA ALA A 47 6.11 2.59 -17.62
C ALA A 47 6.88 1.45 -18.27
N LYS A 48 8.22 1.53 -18.24
CA LYS A 48 9.10 0.45 -18.74
C LYS A 48 8.92 -0.82 -17.92
N ASP A 49 8.75 -0.68 -16.61
CA ASP A 49 8.51 -1.80 -15.70
C ASP A 49 7.20 -1.54 -14.95
N PRO A 50 6.07 -1.96 -15.52
CA PRO A 50 4.77 -1.69 -14.92
C PRO A 50 4.61 -2.20 -13.49
N SER A 51 5.14 -3.38 -13.18
CA SER A 51 5.02 -3.95 -11.83
C SER A 51 5.75 -3.11 -10.79
N SER A 52 6.97 -2.67 -11.10
CA SER A 52 7.72 -1.77 -10.21
C SER A 52 7.04 -0.44 -10.04
N GLU A 53 6.49 0.12 -11.12
CA GLU A 53 5.80 1.40 -11.07
C GLU A 53 4.51 1.32 -10.26
N LEU A 54 3.75 0.22 -10.40
CA LEU A 54 2.55 0.00 -9.62
C LEU A 54 2.88 -0.16 -8.14
N ASN A 55 3.90 -0.95 -7.83
CA ASN A 55 4.34 -1.13 -6.44
C ASN A 55 4.72 0.20 -5.80
N LYS A 56 5.48 1.02 -6.51
CA LYS A 56 5.86 2.35 -6.05
C LYS A 56 4.64 3.22 -5.81
N ALA A 57 3.70 3.24 -6.75
CA ALA A 57 2.49 4.05 -6.61
C ALA A 57 1.64 3.65 -5.41
N LEU A 58 1.53 2.36 -5.13
CA LEU A 58 0.74 1.86 -4.01
C LEU A 58 1.46 2.00 -2.67
N GLU A 59 2.76 1.71 -2.63
CA GLU A 59 3.54 1.78 -1.39
C GLU A 59 3.87 3.21 -0.97
N MET A 60 3.92 4.15 -1.89
CA MET A 60 4.23 5.55 -1.58
C MET A 60 2.99 6.43 -1.38
N ARG A 61 1.84 5.82 -1.17
CA ARG A 61 0.67 6.54 -0.67
C ARG A 61 0.91 6.93 0.80
N ALA A 62 0.36 8.07 1.21
CA ALA A 62 0.52 8.51 2.60
C ALA A 62 0.06 7.46 3.60
N ASP A 63 -1.09 6.82 3.36
CA ASP A 63 -1.60 5.76 4.25
C ASP A 63 -0.67 4.54 4.29
N SER A 64 -0.11 4.16 3.15
CA SER A 64 0.82 3.02 3.08
C SER A 64 2.12 3.32 3.81
N VAL A 65 2.68 4.52 3.68
CA VAL A 65 3.91 4.91 4.37
C VAL A 65 3.69 4.93 5.88
N VAL A 66 2.59 5.49 6.35
CA VAL A 66 2.24 5.50 7.77
C VAL A 66 2.16 4.07 8.32
N TYR A 67 1.51 3.18 7.58
CA TYR A 67 1.41 1.78 7.96
C TYR A 67 2.78 1.08 7.98
N ARG A 68 3.57 1.21 6.90
CA ARG A 68 4.89 0.58 6.80
C ARG A 68 5.87 1.10 7.85
N ALA A 69 5.74 2.36 8.22
CA ALA A 69 6.54 2.96 9.28
C ALA A 69 6.12 2.52 10.68
N THR A 70 5.10 1.69 10.79
CA THR A 70 4.54 1.18 12.06
C THR A 70 3.91 2.24 12.95
N LEU A 71 3.54 3.38 12.36
CA LEU A 71 2.83 4.44 13.10
C LEU A 71 1.37 4.12 13.34
N ALA A 72 0.84 3.10 12.67
CA ALA A 72 -0.52 2.61 12.88
C ALA A 72 -0.51 1.09 12.84
N PRO A 73 -1.40 0.41 13.60
CA PRO A 73 -1.39 -1.06 13.69
C PRO A 73 -1.92 -1.75 12.43
N THR A 74 -2.77 -1.08 11.67
CA THR A 74 -3.37 -1.63 10.45
C THR A 74 -3.39 -0.58 9.35
N ARG A 75 -3.57 -1.04 8.10
CA ARG A 75 -3.74 -0.11 6.98
C ARG A 75 -4.98 0.76 7.13
N ARG A 76 -6.05 0.19 7.69
CA ARG A 76 -7.28 0.95 7.95
C ARG A 76 -7.03 2.06 8.98
N ALA A 77 -6.33 1.74 10.07
CA ALA A 77 -5.97 2.73 11.09
C ALA A 77 -5.05 3.82 10.51
N ALA A 78 -4.11 3.44 9.64
CA ALA A 78 -3.23 4.39 8.97
C ALA A 78 -4.02 5.35 8.08
N ARG A 79 -4.97 4.83 7.31
CA ARG A 79 -5.84 5.63 6.45
C ARG A 79 -6.66 6.63 7.29
N GLN A 80 -7.21 6.15 8.38
CA GLN A 80 -7.97 6.99 9.30
C GLN A 80 -7.10 8.08 9.93
N ALA A 81 -5.88 7.75 10.32
CA ALA A 81 -4.94 8.72 10.88
C ALA A 81 -4.64 9.85 9.90
N VAL A 82 -4.44 9.52 8.63
CA VAL A 82 -4.22 10.52 7.59
C VAL A 82 -5.49 11.37 7.37
N SER A 83 -6.63 10.73 7.16
CA SER A 83 -7.87 11.44 6.84
C SER A 83 -8.35 12.34 7.98
N HIS A 84 -8.05 11.99 9.22
CA HIS A 84 -8.38 12.81 10.39
C HIS A 84 -7.36 13.92 10.67
N GLY A 85 -6.33 14.05 9.83
CA GLY A 85 -5.41 15.17 9.90
C GLY A 85 -4.34 15.06 11.00
N HIS A 86 -4.00 13.82 11.40
CA HIS A 86 -2.95 13.60 12.39
C HIS A 86 -1.54 13.59 11.80
N ILE A 87 -1.43 13.59 10.48
CA ILE A 87 -0.16 13.39 9.78
C ILE A 87 0.28 14.68 9.09
N LEU A 88 1.56 15.04 9.26
CA LEU A 88 2.19 16.13 8.55
C LEU A 88 3.19 15.56 7.54
N ILE A 89 3.20 16.10 6.35
CA ILE A 89 4.19 15.78 5.32
C ILE A 89 4.97 17.05 5.04
N ASN A 90 6.27 17.01 5.34
CA ASN A 90 7.15 18.19 5.27
C ASN A 90 6.57 19.37 6.05
N GLY A 91 5.99 19.09 7.22
CA GLY A 91 5.40 20.11 8.10
C GLY A 91 4.00 20.57 7.70
N ILE A 92 3.44 20.05 6.61
CA ILE A 92 2.13 20.45 6.10
C ILE A 92 1.11 19.37 6.43
N ARG A 93 0.00 19.75 7.06
CA ARG A 93 -1.08 18.84 7.40
C ARG A 93 -1.71 18.27 6.14
N THR A 94 -1.78 16.95 6.06
CA THR A 94 -2.33 16.23 4.91
C THR A 94 -3.49 15.37 5.38
N THR A 95 -4.61 15.46 4.65
CA THR A 95 -5.83 14.69 4.97
C THR A 95 -6.20 13.69 3.89
N ARG A 96 -5.40 13.58 2.85
CA ARG A 96 -5.65 12.67 1.73
C ARG A 96 -4.80 11.40 1.86
N PRO A 97 -5.41 10.25 2.14
CA PRO A 97 -4.66 8.98 2.22
C PRO A 97 -3.91 8.63 0.94
N SER A 98 -4.43 9.07 -0.21
CA SER A 98 -3.82 8.83 -1.52
C SER A 98 -2.70 9.81 -1.87
N HIS A 99 -2.38 10.75 -1.00
CA HIS A 99 -1.29 11.71 -1.26
C HIS A 99 -0.01 10.96 -1.62
N ARG A 100 0.62 11.36 -2.70
CA ARG A 100 1.84 10.69 -3.19
C ARG A 100 3.06 11.20 -2.45
N ILE A 101 3.69 10.32 -1.69
CA ILE A 101 4.94 10.59 -0.99
C ILE A 101 6.11 10.46 -1.97
N LYS A 102 7.15 11.22 -1.77
CA LYS A 102 8.36 11.22 -2.60
C LYS A 102 9.59 10.94 -1.76
N VAL A 103 10.65 10.46 -2.40
CA VAL A 103 11.95 10.32 -1.75
C VAL A 103 12.39 11.69 -1.23
N GLY A 104 12.85 11.73 0.01
CA GLY A 104 13.23 12.97 0.68
C GLY A 104 12.14 13.58 1.53
N ASP A 105 10.88 13.13 1.39
CA ASP A 105 9.79 13.61 2.22
C ASP A 105 9.97 13.15 3.67
N THR A 106 9.54 14.00 4.59
CA THR A 106 9.51 13.69 6.02
C THR A 106 8.07 13.65 6.49
N ILE A 107 7.70 12.55 7.13
CA ILE A 107 6.36 12.34 7.67
C ILE A 107 6.45 12.38 9.19
N THR A 108 5.59 13.18 9.82
CA THR A 108 5.53 13.30 11.28
C THR A 108 4.10 13.22 11.75
N ILE A 109 3.92 12.86 13.00
CA ILE A 109 2.62 12.96 13.66
C ILE A 109 2.48 14.38 14.20
N ARG A 110 1.35 15.02 13.93
CA ARG A 110 1.05 16.36 14.41
C ARG A 110 1.22 16.41 15.93
N GLU A 111 1.87 17.44 16.43
CA GLU A 111 2.22 17.56 17.85
C GLU A 111 1.01 17.39 18.77
N GLY A 112 -0.10 18.04 18.45
CA GLY A 112 -1.34 17.92 19.23
C GLY A 112 -1.97 16.53 19.19
N SER A 113 -1.54 15.67 18.29
CA SER A 113 -2.07 14.29 18.17
C SER A 113 -1.21 13.26 18.89
N ARG A 114 0.02 13.61 19.28
CA ARG A 114 0.97 12.66 19.88
C ARG A 114 0.49 12.05 21.20
N THR A 115 -0.31 12.80 21.94
CA THR A 115 -0.88 12.34 23.19
C THR A 115 -2.20 11.61 23.03
N SER A 116 -2.72 11.54 21.80
CA SER A 116 -3.93 10.78 21.48
C SER A 116 -3.74 9.29 21.78
N PRO A 117 -4.78 8.57 22.22
CA PRO A 117 -4.70 7.11 22.39
C PRO A 117 -4.25 6.37 21.14
N LEU A 118 -4.44 6.94 19.95
CA LEU A 118 -4.01 6.33 18.68
C LEU A 118 -2.48 6.19 18.63
N PHE A 119 -1.74 7.14 19.20
CA PHE A 119 -0.28 7.23 19.08
C PHE A 119 0.44 7.12 20.42
N ALA A 120 -0.28 7.16 21.51
CA ALA A 120 0.32 7.05 22.84
C ALA A 120 0.98 5.68 23.00
N GLY A 121 2.23 5.68 23.44
CA GLY A 121 2.98 4.46 23.67
C GLY A 121 3.54 3.79 22.42
N LEU A 122 3.44 4.39 21.23
CA LEU A 122 4.05 3.83 20.02
C LEU A 122 5.55 3.61 20.16
N ALA A 123 6.24 4.55 20.79
CA ALA A 123 7.68 4.46 21.01
C ALA A 123 8.08 3.27 21.89
N ASP A 124 7.16 2.82 22.73
CA ASP A 124 7.39 1.71 23.67
C ASP A 124 6.83 0.38 23.17
N LYS A 125 6.13 0.37 22.03
CA LYS A 125 5.51 -0.84 21.50
C LYS A 125 6.42 -1.55 20.54
N GLU A 126 6.66 -2.83 20.80
CA GLU A 126 7.18 -3.73 19.79
C GLU A 126 5.99 -4.30 19.04
N ASN A 127 5.93 -4.05 17.74
CA ASN A 127 4.79 -4.49 16.93
C ASN A 127 5.12 -5.65 16.00
N GLY A 128 6.28 -6.21 16.05
CA GLY A 128 6.65 -7.40 15.27
C GLY A 128 6.73 -7.21 13.76
N ARG A 129 6.38 -6.04 13.24
CA ARG A 129 6.51 -5.75 11.81
C ARG A 129 7.87 -5.14 11.52
N SER A 130 8.51 -5.64 10.46
CA SER A 130 9.76 -5.07 9.99
C SER A 130 9.51 -3.76 9.26
N ILE A 131 10.33 -2.77 9.54
CA ILE A 131 10.30 -1.50 8.82
C ILE A 131 11.13 -1.68 7.54
N PRO A 132 10.57 -1.32 6.35
CA PRO A 132 11.32 -1.44 5.11
C PRO A 132 12.58 -0.57 5.11
N LYS A 133 13.58 -1.00 4.35
CA LYS A 133 14.87 -0.28 4.26
C LYS A 133 14.75 1.11 3.64
N TRP A 134 13.69 1.36 2.87
CA TRP A 134 13.49 2.66 2.23
C TRP A 134 12.87 3.72 3.15
N LEU A 135 12.59 3.35 4.41
CA LEU A 135 12.10 4.26 5.44
C LEU A 135 13.09 4.30 6.60
N ASP A 136 13.41 5.51 7.04
CA ASP A 136 14.18 5.76 8.26
C ASP A 136 13.20 6.30 9.31
N VAL A 137 12.96 5.51 10.36
CA VAL A 137 11.94 5.80 11.36
C VAL A 137 12.57 6.08 12.69
N ASP A 138 12.26 7.23 13.28
CA ASP A 138 12.61 7.58 14.66
C ASP A 138 11.33 7.55 15.50
N MET A 139 11.14 6.45 16.23
CA MET A 139 9.94 6.26 17.03
C MET A 139 9.88 7.19 18.24
N GLY A 140 11.02 7.62 18.75
CA GLY A 140 11.06 8.58 19.84
C GLY A 140 10.51 9.94 19.43
N LEU A 141 10.83 10.37 18.23
CA LEU A 141 10.33 11.63 17.67
C LEU A 141 9.08 11.45 16.82
N LEU A 142 8.62 10.22 16.60
CA LEU A 142 7.51 9.86 15.71
C LEU A 142 7.67 10.50 14.34
N THR A 143 8.87 10.34 13.78
CA THR A 143 9.26 10.94 12.51
C THR A 143 9.73 9.85 11.54
N VAL A 144 9.34 9.98 10.28
CA VAL A 144 9.71 9.06 9.22
C VAL A 144 10.31 9.84 8.07
N LYS A 145 11.48 9.40 7.61
CA LYS A 145 12.11 9.97 6.41
C LYS A 145 12.13 8.92 5.31
N VAL A 146 11.69 9.30 4.12
CA VAL A 146 11.74 8.42 2.96
C VAL A 146 13.10 8.56 2.29
N THR A 147 13.90 7.50 2.34
CA THR A 147 15.31 7.52 1.88
C THR A 147 15.50 6.95 0.49
N ALA A 148 14.58 6.12 0.02
CA ALA A 148 14.68 5.46 -1.28
C ALA A 148 13.29 5.09 -1.77
N GLU A 149 13.21 4.57 -3.00
CA GLU A 149 11.96 4.05 -3.54
C GLU A 149 11.75 2.61 -3.09
N PRO A 150 10.48 2.20 -2.83
CA PRO A 150 10.20 0.81 -2.53
C PRO A 150 10.46 -0.06 -3.75
N GLN A 151 10.98 -1.27 -3.52
CA GLN A 151 11.28 -2.22 -4.58
C GLN A 151 10.21 -3.32 -4.60
N TYR A 152 9.73 -3.67 -5.79
CA TYR A 152 8.84 -4.80 -5.94
C TYR A 152 9.65 -6.08 -5.96
N SER A 153 9.36 -6.98 -5.03
CA SER A 153 9.99 -8.29 -4.95
C SER A 153 8.90 -9.37 -4.91
N PRO A 154 8.66 -10.07 -6.01
CA PRO A 154 7.66 -11.14 -6.03
C PRO A 154 7.93 -12.24 -5.00
N ALA A 155 9.19 -12.45 -4.64
CA ALA A 155 9.55 -13.44 -3.64
C ALA A 155 9.19 -13.04 -2.21
N GLU A 156 9.12 -11.75 -1.94
CA GLU A 156 8.85 -11.22 -0.60
C GLU A 156 7.38 -10.85 -0.39
N THR A 157 6.69 -10.50 -1.48
CA THR A 157 5.27 -10.15 -1.40
C THR A 157 4.42 -11.30 -1.93
N SER A 158 3.22 -11.43 -1.38
CA SER A 158 2.24 -12.37 -1.91
C SER A 158 1.42 -11.78 -3.07
N LEU A 159 1.71 -10.55 -3.48
CA LEU A 159 0.96 -9.85 -4.52
C LEU A 159 1.61 -10.05 -5.89
N ASP A 160 0.79 -10.44 -6.87
CA ASP A 160 1.23 -10.74 -8.24
C ASP A 160 0.71 -9.67 -9.19
N TYR A 161 1.49 -8.60 -9.37
CA TYR A 161 1.10 -7.50 -10.23
C TYR A 161 1.02 -7.88 -11.72
N PRO A 162 1.91 -8.74 -12.27
CA PRO A 162 1.72 -9.20 -13.64
C PRO A 162 0.35 -9.81 -13.90
N THR A 163 -0.17 -10.60 -12.97
CA THR A 163 -1.51 -11.19 -13.09
C THR A 163 -2.60 -10.11 -13.08
N LEU A 164 -2.42 -9.07 -12.28
CA LEU A 164 -3.34 -7.92 -12.30
C LEU A 164 -3.35 -7.24 -13.68
N PHE A 165 -2.19 -7.02 -14.28
CA PHE A 165 -2.10 -6.40 -15.60
C PHE A 165 -2.77 -7.28 -16.67
N GLU A 166 -2.66 -8.61 -16.57
CA GLU A 166 -3.37 -9.52 -17.44
C GLU A 166 -4.89 -9.33 -17.34
N PHE A 167 -5.40 -9.15 -16.12
CA PHE A 167 -6.82 -8.87 -15.90
C PHE A 167 -7.26 -7.61 -16.64
N TYR A 168 -6.51 -6.53 -16.52
CA TYR A 168 -6.87 -5.25 -17.15
C TYR A 168 -6.58 -5.20 -18.65
N SER A 169 -5.85 -6.17 -19.18
CA SER A 169 -5.55 -6.28 -20.62
C SER A 169 -6.63 -7.02 -21.41
N ARG A 170 -7.65 -7.49 -20.74
CA ARG A 170 -8.76 -8.23 -21.38
C ARG A 170 -9.63 -7.33 -22.24
#